data_e796151ed94bd7958f08042646fbf58f
#
_entry.id   e796151ed94bd7958f08042646fbf58f
#
_cell.length_a   1.000
_cell.length_b   1.000
_cell.length_c   1.000
_cell.angle_alpha   90.00
_cell.angle_beta   90.00
_cell.angle_gamma   90.00
#
_symmetry.space_group_name_H-M   'P 1'
#
loop_
_entity.id
_entity.type
_entity.pdbx_description
1 polymer ?
#
loop_
_entity_poly.entity_id
_entity_poly.type
_entity_poly.pdbx_seq_one_letter_code
_entity_poly.pdbx_strand_id
1 'polypeptide(L)'
;MIWRDKSYLPEEMSFSVNYLGAEVTQVGLNFSRPAAQVLGQYYNFIRLGWEGYHDIQNNSMEIARYCHERIGAMACFENYSKDVVNPLFVWSLNEEYERTAKWTLYDLQAALQQSGWMVPAYSLPKDIEDITVMRIVVRQGMSRDMADMLLKDIANAVAEFEKLQYPTQSRLQWEAQEKQHGKVFTH
;
A
#
# COMPACT_ATOMS: atom_id res chain seq x y z
N MET A 1 -16.85 -16.60 0.93
CA MET A 1 -17.13 -16.20 -0.46
C MET A 1 -18.51 -16.77 -0.82
N ILE A 2 -19.37 -15.99 -1.43
CA ILE A 2 -20.74 -16.40 -1.80
C ILE A 2 -20.84 -16.26 -3.32
N TRP A 3 -21.19 -17.35 -3.99
CA TRP A 3 -21.44 -17.38 -5.43
C TRP A 3 -22.94 -17.22 -5.70
N ARG A 4 -23.31 -16.43 -6.68
CA ARG A 4 -24.71 -16.21 -7.06
C ARG A 4 -25.33 -17.48 -7.64
N ASP A 5 -24.55 -18.22 -8.41
CA ASP A 5 -24.92 -19.49 -9.03
C ASP A 5 -23.74 -20.45 -9.05
N LYS A 6 -24.01 -21.75 -8.96
CA LYS A 6 -22.99 -22.80 -8.95
C LYS A 6 -22.16 -22.83 -10.25
N SER A 7 -22.74 -22.43 -11.37
CA SER A 7 -22.08 -22.38 -12.68
C SER A 7 -20.89 -21.39 -12.75
N TYR A 8 -20.80 -20.44 -11.79
CA TYR A 8 -19.67 -19.52 -11.70
C TYR A 8 -18.45 -20.12 -10.98
N LEU A 9 -18.59 -21.32 -10.40
CA LEU A 9 -17.48 -22.02 -9.76
C LEU A 9 -16.85 -22.99 -10.78
N PRO A 10 -15.61 -22.75 -11.26
CA PRO A 10 -14.91 -23.69 -12.13
C PRO A 10 -14.73 -25.06 -11.46
N GLU A 11 -14.95 -26.13 -12.20
CA GLU A 11 -14.80 -27.48 -11.67
C GLU A 11 -13.38 -27.77 -11.20
N GLU A 12 -12.37 -27.18 -11.84
CA GLU A 12 -10.94 -27.31 -11.49
C GLU A 12 -10.61 -26.73 -10.13
N MET A 13 -11.46 -25.85 -9.58
CA MET A 13 -11.32 -25.28 -8.23
C MET A 13 -11.99 -26.12 -7.14
N SER A 14 -12.71 -27.17 -7.50
CA SER A 14 -13.39 -28.07 -6.58
C SER A 14 -12.68 -29.43 -6.53
N PHE A 15 -12.48 -29.94 -5.32
CA PHE A 15 -11.99 -31.31 -5.14
C PHE A 15 -12.85 -32.04 -4.15
N SER A 16 -13.03 -33.33 -4.44
CA SER A 16 -13.85 -34.21 -3.62
C SER A 16 -12.99 -34.89 -2.57
N VAL A 17 -13.38 -34.78 -1.33
CA VAL A 17 -12.70 -35.43 -0.20
C VAL A 17 -13.67 -36.39 0.48
N ASN A 18 -13.26 -37.66 0.63
CA ASN A 18 -14.02 -38.61 1.40
C ASN A 18 -13.75 -38.39 2.90
N TYR A 19 -14.71 -37.77 3.58
CA TYR A 19 -14.58 -37.41 4.98
C TYR A 19 -15.79 -37.93 5.78
N LEU A 20 -15.51 -38.69 6.85
CA LEU A 20 -16.52 -39.29 7.71
C LEU A 20 -17.56 -40.14 6.95
N GLY A 21 -17.14 -40.83 5.88
CA GLY A 21 -18.02 -41.74 5.13
C GLY A 21 -18.96 -41.03 4.13
N ALA A 22 -18.79 -39.75 3.90
CA ALA A 22 -19.49 -38.99 2.88
C ALA A 22 -18.52 -38.28 1.93
N GLU A 23 -18.90 -38.21 0.67
CA GLU A 23 -18.16 -37.45 -0.34
C GLU A 23 -18.50 -35.95 -0.21
N VAL A 24 -17.53 -35.14 0.20
CA VAL A 24 -17.72 -33.70 0.41
C VAL A 24 -16.88 -32.95 -0.61
N THR A 25 -17.53 -32.14 -1.44
CA THR A 25 -16.83 -31.27 -2.39
C THR A 25 -16.33 -30.03 -1.67
N GLN A 26 -15.02 -29.81 -1.70
CA GLN A 26 -14.35 -28.65 -1.09
C GLN A 26 -13.72 -27.76 -2.15
N VAL A 27 -13.77 -26.46 -1.90
CA VAL A 27 -13.19 -25.39 -2.75
C VAL A 27 -11.96 -24.77 -2.12
N GLY A 28 -11.51 -25.27 -1.00
CA GLY A 28 -10.39 -24.70 -0.25
C GLY A 28 -9.52 -25.75 0.41
N LEU A 29 -8.25 -25.45 0.56
CA LEU A 29 -7.27 -26.26 1.30
C LEU A 29 -7.46 -26.25 2.82
N ASN A 30 -8.46 -25.51 3.31
CA ASN A 30 -8.72 -25.34 4.74
C ASN A 30 -9.81 -26.28 5.22
N PHE A 31 -9.47 -27.13 6.15
CA PHE A 31 -10.41 -27.99 6.87
C PHE A 31 -11.20 -27.21 7.95
N SER A 32 -11.91 -27.93 8.83
CA SER A 32 -12.72 -27.37 9.91
C SER A 32 -11.94 -26.32 10.72
N ARG A 33 -12.57 -25.19 10.97
CA ARG A 33 -11.99 -24.11 11.77
C ARG A 33 -12.95 -23.66 12.87
N PRO A 34 -12.44 -23.15 14.01
CA PRO A 34 -13.26 -22.55 15.05
C PRO A 34 -14.10 -21.39 14.48
N ALA A 35 -15.33 -21.26 14.97
CA ALA A 35 -16.28 -20.22 14.55
C ALA A 35 -15.96 -18.81 15.11
N ALA A 36 -14.87 -18.65 15.87
CA ALA A 36 -14.52 -17.38 16.53
C ALA A 36 -14.43 -16.21 15.54
N GLN A 37 -13.90 -16.42 14.34
CA GLN A 37 -13.81 -15.37 13.31
C GLN A 37 -15.19 -14.96 12.78
N VAL A 38 -16.12 -15.91 12.65
CA VAL A 38 -17.52 -15.63 12.25
C VAL A 38 -18.24 -14.84 13.34
N LEU A 39 -18.08 -15.25 14.60
CA LEU A 39 -18.63 -14.53 15.75
C LEU A 39 -18.03 -13.12 15.88
N GLY A 40 -16.76 -12.95 15.64
CA GLY A 40 -16.10 -11.65 15.64
C GLY A 40 -16.63 -10.71 14.54
N GLN A 41 -16.88 -11.23 13.34
CA GLN A 41 -17.54 -10.46 12.27
C GLN A 41 -18.97 -10.06 12.65
N TYR A 42 -19.75 -11.03 13.13
CA TYR A 42 -21.14 -10.79 13.55
C TYR A 42 -21.22 -9.74 14.66
N TYR A 43 -20.34 -9.83 15.67
CA TYR A 43 -20.23 -8.83 16.72
C TYR A 43 -19.95 -7.43 16.16
N ASN A 44 -19.04 -7.29 15.22
CA ASN A 44 -18.73 -6.00 14.61
C ASN A 44 -19.93 -5.45 13.82
N PHE A 45 -20.65 -6.28 13.08
CA PHE A 45 -21.84 -5.83 12.35
C PHE A 45 -22.94 -5.31 13.28
N ILE A 46 -23.17 -6.01 14.41
CA ILE A 46 -24.17 -5.56 15.39
C ILE A 46 -23.70 -4.31 16.13
N ARG A 47 -22.41 -4.28 16.55
CA ARG A 47 -21.86 -3.17 17.34
C ARG A 47 -21.82 -1.87 16.55
N LEU A 48 -21.40 -1.91 15.31
CA LEU A 48 -21.17 -0.72 14.48
C LEU A 48 -22.44 -0.35 13.69
N GLY A 49 -23.14 -1.33 13.17
CA GLY A 49 -24.25 -1.12 12.26
C GLY A 49 -23.83 -0.33 11.01
N TRP A 50 -24.79 0.18 10.28
CA TRP A 50 -24.54 1.01 9.10
C TRP A 50 -23.83 2.32 9.47
N GLU A 51 -24.30 3.02 10.47
CA GLU A 51 -23.77 4.32 10.89
C GLU A 51 -22.30 4.23 11.32
N GLY A 52 -21.99 3.26 12.18
CA GLY A 52 -20.60 3.09 12.63
C GLY A 52 -19.64 2.75 11.52
N TYR A 53 -20.01 1.89 10.57
CA TYR A 53 -19.16 1.63 9.39
C TYR A 53 -19.03 2.86 8.48
N HIS A 54 -20.12 3.57 8.23
CA HIS A 54 -20.15 4.81 7.45
C HIS A 54 -19.21 5.86 8.04
N ASP A 55 -19.29 6.10 9.34
CA ASP A 55 -18.45 7.11 10.02
C ASP A 55 -16.96 6.73 9.99
N ILE A 56 -16.63 5.46 10.23
CA ILE A 56 -15.27 4.96 10.14
C ILE A 56 -14.69 5.14 8.74
N GLN A 57 -15.47 4.79 7.71
CA GLN A 57 -15.01 4.90 6.33
C GLN A 57 -14.86 6.36 5.90
N ASN A 58 -15.81 7.23 6.25
CA ASN A 58 -15.72 8.66 5.94
C ASN A 58 -14.51 9.30 6.60
N ASN A 59 -14.29 9.05 7.90
CA ASN A 59 -13.11 9.56 8.59
C ASN A 59 -11.80 9.08 7.93
N SER A 60 -11.73 7.80 7.56
CA SER A 60 -10.56 7.26 6.87
C SER A 60 -10.34 7.91 5.50
N MET A 61 -11.43 8.18 4.77
CA MET A 61 -11.38 8.88 3.48
C MET A 61 -10.94 10.33 3.61
N GLU A 62 -11.42 11.05 4.62
CA GLU A 62 -11.04 12.44 4.90
C GLU A 62 -9.55 12.54 5.22
N ILE A 63 -9.04 11.66 6.08
CA ILE A 63 -7.62 11.62 6.40
C ILE A 63 -6.76 11.24 5.19
N ALA A 64 -7.22 10.28 4.36
CA ALA A 64 -6.51 9.91 3.16
C ALA A 64 -6.42 11.06 2.14
N ARG A 65 -7.52 11.79 1.91
CA ARG A 65 -7.53 12.99 1.05
C ARG A 65 -6.60 14.06 1.60
N TYR A 66 -6.66 14.29 2.90
CA TYR A 66 -5.77 15.25 3.54
C TYR A 66 -4.28 14.92 3.36
N CYS A 67 -3.89 13.67 3.61
CA CYS A 67 -2.50 13.26 3.40
C CYS A 67 -2.09 13.35 1.92
N HIS A 68 -2.97 12.93 1.00
CA HIS A 68 -2.76 13.02 -0.44
C HIS A 68 -2.50 14.45 -0.90
N GLU A 69 -3.33 15.41 -0.48
CA GLU A 69 -3.17 16.84 -0.80
C GLU A 69 -1.85 17.40 -0.23
N ARG A 70 -1.55 17.06 1.03
CA ARG A 70 -0.36 17.57 1.71
C ARG A 70 0.95 17.01 1.15
N ILE A 71 0.96 15.74 0.78
CA ILE A 71 2.13 15.11 0.14
C ILE A 71 2.30 15.64 -1.30
N GLY A 72 1.23 15.73 -2.07
CA GLY A 72 1.26 16.28 -3.42
C GLY A 72 1.62 17.78 -3.50
N ALA A 73 1.50 18.51 -2.38
CA ALA A 73 1.97 19.89 -2.28
C ALA A 73 3.47 20.04 -2.02
N MET A 74 4.18 18.94 -1.68
CA MET A 74 5.64 18.94 -1.53
C MET A 74 6.29 18.84 -2.91
N ALA A 75 7.17 19.78 -3.25
CA ALA A 75 7.76 19.91 -4.59
C ALA A 75 8.53 18.66 -5.09
N CYS A 76 9.04 17.84 -4.15
CA CYS A 76 9.77 16.63 -4.48
C CYS A 76 8.88 15.44 -4.84
N PHE A 77 7.57 15.51 -4.59
CA PHE A 77 6.64 14.41 -4.81
C PHE A 77 5.62 14.70 -5.90
N GLU A 78 5.10 13.63 -6.46
CA GLU A 78 3.98 13.64 -7.38
C GLU A 78 2.98 12.55 -6.97
N ASN A 79 1.69 12.90 -6.92
CA ASN A 79 0.63 11.95 -6.64
C ASN A 79 0.42 11.05 -7.86
N TYR A 80 0.79 9.78 -7.74
CA TYR A 80 0.54 8.77 -8.75
C TYR A 80 -0.96 8.42 -8.84
N SER A 81 -1.65 8.43 -7.72
CA SER A 81 -3.12 8.36 -7.66
C SER A 81 -3.70 9.74 -7.93
N LYS A 82 -4.44 9.90 -9.03
CA LYS A 82 -5.10 11.18 -9.37
C LYS A 82 -6.16 11.55 -8.34
N ASP A 83 -6.96 10.56 -7.93
CA ASP A 83 -8.05 10.72 -6.97
C ASP A 83 -7.96 9.68 -5.86
N VAL A 84 -8.48 10.05 -4.68
CA VAL A 84 -8.62 9.16 -3.53
C VAL A 84 -10.04 8.59 -3.52
N VAL A 85 -10.23 7.43 -4.16
CA VAL A 85 -11.52 6.72 -4.22
C VAL A 85 -11.70 5.68 -3.10
N ASN A 86 -10.61 5.26 -2.49
CA ASN A 86 -10.53 4.41 -1.30
C ASN A 86 -9.61 5.09 -0.28
N PRO A 87 -9.62 4.73 1.02
CA PRO A 87 -8.70 5.28 2.01
C PRO A 87 -7.25 4.80 1.80
N LEU A 88 -6.80 4.94 0.59
CA LEU A 88 -5.52 4.47 0.05
C LEU A 88 -5.08 5.41 -1.06
N PHE A 89 -3.83 5.80 -1.10
CA PHE A 89 -3.24 6.52 -2.21
C PHE A 89 -1.76 6.18 -2.40
N VAL A 90 -1.25 6.51 -3.57
CA VAL A 90 0.11 6.21 -4.02
C VAL A 90 0.74 7.49 -4.56
N TRP A 91 2.02 7.70 -4.24
CA TRP A 91 2.83 8.80 -4.75
C TRP A 91 4.23 8.32 -5.13
N SER A 92 4.89 9.08 -5.97
CA SER A 92 6.28 8.89 -6.41
C SER A 92 7.11 10.14 -6.16
N LEU A 93 8.42 10.06 -6.40
CA LEU A 93 9.20 11.27 -6.62
C LEU A 93 8.74 11.94 -7.91
N ASN A 94 8.75 13.27 -7.94
CA ASN A 94 8.58 14.02 -9.16
C ASN A 94 9.73 13.71 -10.13
N GLU A 95 9.46 13.46 -11.40
CA GLU A 95 10.43 13.02 -12.39
C GLU A 95 11.64 13.97 -12.51
N GLU A 96 11.40 15.28 -12.49
CA GLU A 96 12.46 16.28 -12.58
C GLU A 96 13.32 16.27 -11.31
N TYR A 97 12.70 16.16 -10.15
CA TYR A 97 13.39 16.07 -8.87
C TYR A 97 14.18 14.76 -8.74
N GLU A 98 13.61 13.63 -9.16
CA GLU A 98 14.26 12.32 -9.09
C GLU A 98 15.58 12.28 -9.86
N ARG A 99 15.68 12.96 -10.99
CA ARG A 99 16.93 13.03 -11.80
C ARG A 99 18.11 13.64 -11.02
N THR A 100 17.84 14.54 -10.10
CA THR A 100 18.87 15.27 -9.33
C THR A 100 18.97 14.81 -7.87
N ALA A 101 17.99 14.06 -7.38
CA ALA A 101 17.93 13.58 -6.02
C ALA A 101 19.12 12.65 -5.70
N LYS A 102 19.68 12.82 -4.52
CA LYS A 102 20.77 11.97 -3.99
C LYS A 102 20.23 10.83 -3.12
N TRP A 103 18.95 10.61 -3.10
CA TRP A 103 18.24 9.65 -2.31
C TRP A 103 17.07 9.04 -3.09
N THR A 104 16.48 7.96 -2.59
CA THR A 104 15.36 7.24 -3.19
C THR A 104 14.20 7.11 -2.22
N LEU A 105 13.03 6.69 -2.70
CA LEU A 105 11.89 6.40 -1.81
C LEU A 105 12.17 5.26 -0.82
N TYR A 106 13.13 4.38 -1.10
CA TYR A 106 13.58 3.36 -0.15
C TYR A 106 14.32 3.98 1.06
N ASP A 107 15.07 5.05 0.83
CA ASP A 107 15.71 5.80 1.92
C ASP A 107 14.66 6.50 2.79
N LEU A 108 13.62 7.06 2.17
CA LEU A 108 12.50 7.65 2.89
C LEU A 108 11.74 6.60 3.71
N GLN A 109 11.49 5.42 3.13
CA GLN A 109 10.91 4.30 3.88
C GLN A 109 11.75 3.96 5.12
N ALA A 110 13.06 3.86 4.97
CA ALA A 110 13.98 3.54 6.08
C ALA A 110 13.97 4.63 7.17
N ALA A 111 13.94 5.91 6.79
CA ALA A 111 13.84 7.03 7.72
C ALA A 111 12.50 7.02 8.48
N LEU A 112 11.40 6.81 7.79
CA LEU A 112 10.07 6.72 8.39
C LEU A 112 9.95 5.53 9.35
N GLN A 113 10.58 4.40 9.00
CA GLN A 113 10.61 3.23 9.87
C GLN A 113 11.33 3.49 11.19
N GLN A 114 12.38 4.32 11.21
CA GLN A 114 13.06 4.74 12.43
C GLN A 114 12.15 5.59 13.33
N SER A 115 11.20 6.33 12.74
CA SER A 115 10.15 7.07 13.48
C SER A 115 8.93 6.22 13.82
N GLY A 116 8.95 4.91 13.52
CA GLY A 116 7.87 3.97 13.83
C GLY A 116 6.77 3.86 12.77
N TRP A 117 6.93 4.49 11.59
CA TRP A 117 5.98 4.42 10.50
C TRP A 117 6.31 3.28 9.52
N MET A 118 5.32 2.48 9.18
CA MET A 118 5.45 1.45 8.15
C MET A 118 4.78 1.92 6.85
N VAL A 119 5.52 2.66 6.05
CA VAL A 119 5.08 3.15 4.74
C VAL A 119 5.95 2.50 3.68
N PRO A 120 5.46 1.49 2.94
CA PRO A 120 6.26 0.73 2.01
C PRO A 120 6.58 1.52 0.74
N ALA A 121 7.83 1.45 0.28
CA ALA A 121 8.28 1.78 -1.05
C ALA A 121 8.45 0.49 -1.86
N TYR A 122 8.04 0.50 -3.13
CA TYR A 122 8.18 -0.66 -4.03
C TYR A 122 8.11 -0.22 -5.48
N SER A 123 8.76 -0.98 -6.36
CA SER A 123 8.64 -0.81 -7.81
C SER A 123 7.30 -1.34 -8.32
N LEU A 124 6.78 -0.73 -9.37
CA LEU A 124 5.56 -1.16 -10.02
C LEU A 124 5.77 -2.49 -10.78
N PRO A 125 4.68 -3.15 -11.25
CA PRO A 125 4.75 -4.45 -11.93
C PRO A 125 5.53 -4.39 -13.25
N LYS A 126 5.72 -5.59 -13.84
CA LYS A 126 6.35 -5.78 -15.15
C LYS A 126 5.89 -4.76 -16.19
N ASP A 127 6.83 -4.27 -16.97
CA ASP A 127 6.73 -3.25 -18.03
C ASP A 127 6.73 -1.78 -17.52
N ILE A 128 6.70 -1.56 -16.19
CA ILE A 128 6.81 -0.25 -15.50
C ILE A 128 7.62 -0.37 -14.18
N GLU A 129 8.56 -1.31 -14.10
CA GLU A 129 9.35 -1.59 -12.90
C GLU A 129 10.32 -0.48 -12.52
N ASP A 130 10.62 0.40 -13.46
CA ASP A 130 11.44 1.61 -13.30
C ASP A 130 10.75 2.66 -12.42
N ILE A 131 9.43 2.61 -12.29
CA ILE A 131 8.67 3.52 -11.45
C ILE A 131 8.62 2.97 -10.02
N THR A 132 9.26 3.67 -9.09
CA THR A 132 9.16 3.39 -7.66
C THR A 132 8.11 4.28 -7.02
N VAL A 133 7.27 3.70 -6.19
CA VAL A 133 6.17 4.40 -5.50
C VAL A 133 6.16 4.09 -4.01
N MET A 134 5.54 4.97 -3.24
CA MET A 134 5.14 4.71 -1.85
C MET A 134 3.63 4.69 -1.72
N ARG A 135 3.13 3.91 -0.77
CA ARG A 135 1.69 3.74 -0.55
C ARG A 135 1.31 3.93 0.91
N ILE A 136 0.29 4.74 1.14
CA ILE A 136 -0.39 4.82 2.43
C ILE A 136 -1.77 4.18 2.33
N VAL A 137 -2.08 3.34 3.34
CA VAL A 137 -3.42 2.82 3.59
C VAL A 137 -3.87 3.38 4.93
N VAL A 138 -4.87 4.25 4.90
CA VAL A 138 -5.43 4.84 6.11
C VAL A 138 -6.40 3.84 6.73
N ARG A 139 -6.11 3.43 7.96
CA ARG A 139 -6.91 2.47 8.71
C ARG A 139 -7.75 3.16 9.79
N GLN A 140 -8.76 2.45 10.26
CA GLN A 140 -9.47 2.83 11.47
C GLN A 140 -8.46 3.07 12.61
N GLY A 141 -8.62 4.17 13.32
CA GLY A 141 -7.74 4.58 14.44
C GLY A 141 -6.62 5.54 14.03
N MET A 142 -6.40 5.80 12.75
CA MET A 142 -5.53 6.91 12.33
C MET A 142 -6.27 8.23 12.56
N SER A 143 -5.74 9.04 13.47
CA SER A 143 -6.28 10.38 13.77
C SER A 143 -5.66 11.44 12.86
N ARG A 144 -6.25 12.64 12.86
CA ARG A 144 -5.68 13.80 12.19
C ARG A 144 -4.29 14.15 12.76
N ASP A 145 -4.14 14.11 14.07
CA ASP A 145 -2.85 14.38 14.72
C ASP A 145 -1.78 13.38 14.29
N MET A 146 -2.12 12.11 14.17
CA MET A 146 -1.19 11.10 13.63
C MET A 146 -0.81 11.38 12.18
N ALA A 147 -1.77 11.83 11.36
CA ALA A 147 -1.48 12.25 9.98
C ALA A 147 -0.52 13.45 9.95
N ASP A 148 -0.73 14.44 10.81
CA ASP A 148 0.16 15.60 10.92
C ASP A 148 1.56 15.22 11.40
N MET A 149 1.69 14.29 12.35
CA MET A 149 2.97 13.73 12.77
C MET A 149 3.69 13.04 11.62
N LEU A 150 2.99 12.17 10.88
CA LEU A 150 3.57 11.49 9.71
C LEU A 150 4.05 12.48 8.65
N LEU A 151 3.23 13.48 8.31
CA LEU A 151 3.57 14.51 7.34
C LEU A 151 4.78 15.33 7.75
N LYS A 152 4.90 15.63 9.06
CA LYS A 152 6.06 16.30 9.64
C LYS A 152 7.32 15.42 9.53
N ASP A 153 7.22 14.14 9.82
CA ASP A 153 8.36 13.21 9.72
C ASP A 153 8.81 13.03 8.27
N ILE A 154 7.88 12.98 7.32
CA ILE A 154 8.21 13.00 5.87
C ILE A 154 8.97 14.28 5.52
N ALA A 155 8.45 15.45 5.91
CA ALA A 155 9.09 16.73 5.61
C ALA A 155 10.49 16.86 6.25
N ASN A 156 10.65 16.39 7.47
CA ASN A 156 11.94 16.37 8.17
C ASN A 156 12.94 15.45 7.45
N ALA A 157 12.52 14.25 7.05
CA ALA A 157 13.37 13.31 6.33
C ALA A 157 13.84 13.89 4.99
N VAL A 158 12.92 14.49 4.23
CA VAL A 158 13.27 15.18 2.97
C VAL A 158 14.26 16.30 3.20
N ALA A 159 14.04 17.14 4.22
CA ALA A 159 14.94 18.23 4.55
C ALA A 159 16.36 17.76 4.97
N GLU A 160 16.48 16.60 5.60
CA GLU A 160 17.80 15.99 5.87
C GLU A 160 18.44 15.42 4.60
N PHE A 161 17.67 14.81 3.72
CA PHE A 161 18.18 14.29 2.44
C PHE A 161 18.66 15.40 1.50
N GLU A 162 18.05 16.58 1.53
CA GLU A 162 18.49 17.74 0.74
C GLU A 162 19.88 18.26 1.17
N LYS A 163 20.30 17.99 2.40
CA LYS A 163 21.64 18.34 2.91
C LYS A 163 22.74 17.37 2.50
N LEU A 164 22.41 16.23 1.90
CA LEU A 164 23.38 15.21 1.51
C LEU A 164 24.39 15.75 0.52
N GLN A 165 25.67 15.60 0.82
CA GLN A 165 26.75 15.93 -0.12
C GLN A 165 26.96 14.86 -1.19
N TYR A 166 26.72 13.59 -0.84
CA TYR A 166 26.90 12.42 -1.69
C TYR A 166 25.62 11.60 -1.78
N PRO A 167 25.41 10.86 -2.89
CA PRO A 167 24.27 9.95 -3.02
C PRO A 167 24.26 8.88 -1.93
N THR A 168 23.06 8.47 -1.53
CA THR A 168 22.86 7.31 -0.66
C THR A 168 23.24 6.01 -1.37
N GLN A 169 23.41 4.93 -0.61
CA GLN A 169 23.72 3.63 -1.18
C GLN A 169 22.57 3.10 -2.05
N SER A 170 21.34 3.34 -1.66
CA SER A 170 20.14 3.00 -2.43
C SER A 170 20.14 3.74 -3.78
N ARG A 171 20.52 5.03 -3.79
CA ARG A 171 20.60 5.82 -5.00
C ARG A 171 21.68 5.31 -5.95
N LEU A 172 22.85 4.96 -5.44
CA LEU A 172 23.94 4.40 -6.25
C LEU A 172 23.55 3.05 -6.86
N GLN A 173 22.82 2.21 -6.14
CA GLN A 173 22.30 0.94 -6.65
C GLN A 173 21.27 1.16 -7.75
N TRP A 174 20.36 2.10 -7.57
CA TRP A 174 19.36 2.46 -8.56
C TRP A 174 20.01 2.95 -9.86
N GLU A 175 20.96 3.86 -9.79
CA GLU A 175 21.73 4.36 -10.96
C GLU A 175 22.53 3.27 -11.69
N ALA A 176 23.02 2.28 -10.95
CA ALA A 176 23.70 1.13 -11.55
C ALA A 176 22.74 0.22 -12.33
N GLN A 177 21.52 0.05 -11.84
CA GLN A 177 20.47 -0.72 -12.51
C GLN A 177 19.96 -0.01 -13.77
N GLU A 178 19.71 1.30 -13.73
CA GLU A 178 19.33 2.08 -14.92
C GLU A 178 20.38 1.98 -16.04
N LYS A 179 21.66 2.08 -15.70
CA LYS A 179 22.75 1.92 -16.69
C LYS A 179 22.79 0.53 -17.32
N GLN A 180 22.33 -0.50 -16.64
CA GLN A 180 22.22 -1.86 -17.18
C GLN A 180 21.01 -2.01 -18.12
N HIS A 181 19.85 -1.45 -17.76
CA HIS A 181 18.64 -1.48 -18.61
C HIS A 181 18.79 -0.60 -19.86
N GLY A 182 19.37 0.59 -19.73
CA GLY A 182 19.65 1.47 -20.89
C GLY A 182 20.61 0.89 -21.92
N LYS A 183 21.42 -0.11 -21.58
CA LYS A 183 22.31 -0.81 -22.55
C LYS A 183 21.61 -1.89 -23.38
N VAL A 184 20.40 -2.28 -23.03
CA VAL A 184 19.64 -3.35 -23.73
C VAL A 184 18.88 -2.82 -24.94
N PHE A 185 18.68 -1.51 -25.05
CA PHE A 185 17.95 -0.87 -26.16
C PHE A 185 18.83 -0.18 -27.23
N THR A 186 20.13 -0.43 -27.23
CA THR A 186 21.03 0.08 -28.29
C THR A 186 21.65 -1.07 -29.10
N HIS A 187 20.80 -1.90 -29.69
CA HIS A 187 21.18 -2.80 -30.79
C HIS A 187 20.05 -2.94 -31.78
#